data_3f825f9dfd93b2c95567e1763c08bc21
#
_entry.id   3f825f9dfd93b2c95567e1763c08bc21
#
_cell.length_a   1.000
_cell.length_b   1.000
_cell.length_c   1.000
_cell.angle_alpha   90.00
_cell.angle_beta   90.00
_cell.angle_gamma   90.00
#
_symmetry.space_group_name_H-M   'P 1'
#
loop_
_entity.id
_entity.type
_entity.pdbx_description
1 polymer ?
#
loop_
_entity_poly.entity_id
_entity_poly.type
_entity_poly.pdbx_seq_one_letter_code
_entity_poly.pdbx_strand_id
1 'polypeptide(L)'
;MKEAVQSICAILNKHQHGDLYFGVKPDGTPIGQIITEESLREVSQKIKNFIEPKIYPSINKVVFDGKECIHVGFEGNQVPYFAYGVARIRVADEDLI
;
A
#
# COMPACT_ATOMS: atom_id res chain seq x y z
N MET A 1 5.44 -3.72 7.42
CA MET A 1 4.38 -4.08 6.45
C MET A 1 2.98 -3.78 6.97
N LYS A 2 2.75 -3.98 8.25
CA LYS A 2 1.44 -3.70 8.84
C LYS A 2 0.99 -2.26 8.64
N GLU A 3 1.87 -1.29 8.85
CA GLU A 3 1.57 0.13 8.66
C GLU A 3 1.17 0.44 7.21
N ALA A 4 1.84 -0.19 6.25
CA ALA A 4 1.52 0.01 4.83
C ALA A 4 0.13 -0.50 4.50
N VAL A 5 -0.24 -1.68 5.01
CA VAL A 5 -1.58 -2.24 4.82
C VAL A 5 -2.63 -1.34 5.45
N GLN A 6 -2.36 -0.80 6.63
CA GLN A 6 -3.26 0.13 7.31
C GLN A 6 -3.43 1.45 6.52
N SER A 7 -2.34 1.96 5.94
CA SER A 7 -2.39 3.15 5.11
C SER A 7 -3.22 2.93 3.85
N ILE A 8 -3.06 1.79 3.20
CA ILE A 8 -3.87 1.43 2.03
C ILE A 8 -5.35 1.42 2.40
N CYS A 9 -5.69 0.78 3.51
CA CYS A 9 -7.07 0.74 4.01
C CYS A 9 -7.63 2.15 4.23
N ALA A 10 -6.88 3.02 4.90
CA ALA A 10 -7.32 4.38 5.17
C ALA A 10 -7.55 5.20 3.90
N ILE A 11 -6.65 5.04 2.91
CA ILE A 11 -6.78 5.72 1.62
C ILE A 11 -8.01 5.23 0.86
N LEU A 12 -8.24 3.90 0.85
CA LEU A 12 -9.41 3.32 0.21
C LEU A 12 -10.71 3.87 0.81
N ASN A 13 -10.77 4.00 2.12
CA ASN A 13 -11.98 4.50 2.78
C ASN A 13 -12.24 5.96 2.50
N LYS A 14 -11.19 6.75 2.21
CA LYS A 14 -11.34 8.17 1.93
C LYS A 14 -11.50 8.47 0.43
N HIS A 15 -10.67 7.84 -0.40
CA HIS A 15 -10.56 8.18 -1.82
C HIS A 15 -10.99 7.07 -2.76
N GLN A 16 -11.10 5.82 -2.28
CA GLN A 16 -11.44 4.62 -3.05
C GLN A 16 -10.39 4.22 -4.10
N HIS A 17 -9.28 4.92 -4.18
CA HIS A 17 -8.13 4.58 -5.00
C HIS A 17 -6.89 5.27 -4.46
N GLY A 18 -5.74 4.78 -4.84
CA GLY A 18 -4.49 5.40 -4.44
C GLY A 18 -3.28 4.63 -4.89
N ASP A 19 -2.13 5.17 -4.52
CA ASP A 19 -0.83 4.60 -4.83
C ASP A 19 0.04 4.63 -3.58
N LEU A 20 0.90 3.61 -3.45
CA LEU A 20 1.87 3.55 -2.37
C LEU A 20 3.20 3.08 -2.94
N TYR A 21 4.30 3.62 -2.41
CA TYR A 21 5.65 3.25 -2.83
C TYR A 21 6.42 2.69 -1.65
N PHE A 22 7.04 1.53 -1.85
CA PHE A 22 7.97 0.95 -0.88
C PHE A 22 9.39 1.18 -1.35
N GLY A 23 10.31 1.45 -0.43
CA GLY A 23 11.70 1.73 -0.75
C GLY A 23 11.96 3.20 -1.04
N VAL A 24 11.01 4.06 -0.63
CA VAL A 24 11.11 5.52 -0.79
C VAL A 24 10.91 6.15 0.58
N LYS A 25 11.78 7.10 0.94
CA LYS A 25 11.64 7.86 2.18
C LYS A 25 10.48 8.85 2.09
N PRO A 26 9.98 9.37 3.21
CA PRO A 26 8.89 10.35 3.20
C PRO A 26 9.18 11.60 2.36
N ASP A 27 10.45 11.97 2.18
CA ASP A 27 10.84 13.11 1.35
C ASP A 27 10.91 12.77 -0.15
N GLY A 28 10.62 11.52 -0.52
CA GLY A 28 10.67 11.08 -1.91
C GLY A 28 12.00 10.50 -2.36
N THR A 29 13.00 10.43 -1.47
CA THR A 29 14.33 9.89 -1.81
C THR A 29 14.31 8.36 -1.81
N PRO A 30 14.73 7.70 -2.93
CA PRO A 30 14.84 6.24 -2.96
C PRO A 30 15.88 5.72 -1.99
N ILE A 31 15.56 4.65 -1.27
CA ILE A 31 16.46 4.04 -0.30
C ILE A 31 17.52 3.16 -0.98
N GLY A 32 17.12 2.50 -2.07
CA GLY A 32 18.00 1.57 -2.79
C GLY A 32 18.00 0.20 -2.14
N GLN A 33 17.13 -0.68 -2.60
CA GLN A 33 17.08 -2.07 -2.16
C GLN A 33 16.91 -2.96 -3.38
N ILE A 34 17.22 -4.24 -3.22
CA ILE A 34 17.05 -5.21 -4.29
C ILE A 34 15.61 -5.74 -4.21
N ILE A 35 14.87 -5.58 -5.31
CA ILE A 35 13.48 -6.02 -5.41
C ILE A 35 13.43 -7.31 -6.23
N THR A 36 12.89 -8.36 -5.66
CA THR A 36 12.73 -9.66 -6.32
C THR A 36 11.25 -9.96 -6.54
N GLU A 37 10.96 -10.97 -7.35
CA GLU A 37 9.59 -11.44 -7.54
C GLU A 37 8.99 -11.92 -6.23
N GLU A 38 9.81 -12.49 -5.35
CA GLU A 38 9.37 -12.92 -4.02
C GLU A 38 8.93 -11.72 -3.18
N SER A 39 9.67 -10.61 -3.25
CA SER A 39 9.30 -9.36 -2.57
C SER A 39 7.93 -8.86 -3.05
N LEU A 40 7.70 -8.85 -4.36
CA LEU A 40 6.45 -8.42 -4.95
C LEU A 40 5.29 -9.33 -4.53
N ARG A 41 5.53 -10.64 -4.52
CA ARG A 41 4.52 -11.61 -4.11
C ARG A 41 4.17 -11.47 -2.64
N GLU A 42 5.15 -11.24 -1.79
CA GLU A 42 4.94 -11.05 -0.36
C GLU A 42 4.06 -9.83 -0.08
N VAL A 43 4.32 -8.71 -0.74
CA VAL A 43 3.51 -7.51 -0.63
C VAL A 43 2.07 -7.79 -1.05
N SER A 44 1.90 -8.47 -2.20
CA SER A 44 0.57 -8.84 -2.70
C SER A 44 -0.19 -9.69 -1.70
N GLN A 45 0.45 -10.72 -1.15
CA GLN A 45 -0.19 -11.61 -0.20
C GLN A 45 -0.60 -10.91 1.09
N LYS A 46 0.25 -10.03 1.62
CA LYS A 46 -0.09 -9.27 2.84
C LYS A 46 -1.32 -8.39 2.62
N ILE A 47 -1.39 -7.72 1.48
CA ILE A 47 -2.55 -6.88 1.17
C ILE A 47 -3.80 -7.73 1.06
N LYS A 48 -3.75 -8.84 0.32
CA LYS A 48 -4.91 -9.71 0.13
C LYS A 48 -5.38 -10.37 1.42
N ASN A 49 -4.44 -10.71 2.32
CA ASN A 49 -4.77 -11.42 3.54
C ASN A 49 -5.34 -10.54 4.64
N PHE A 50 -4.97 -9.27 4.67
CA PHE A 50 -5.27 -8.41 5.82
C PHE A 50 -6.19 -7.23 5.52
N ILE A 51 -6.66 -7.08 4.29
CA ILE A 51 -7.66 -6.07 3.92
C ILE A 51 -8.96 -6.77 3.53
N GLU A 52 -10.07 -6.31 4.11
CA GLU A 52 -11.41 -6.80 3.80
C GLU A 52 -12.34 -5.61 3.55
N PRO A 53 -13.25 -5.66 2.58
CA PRO A 53 -13.34 -6.67 1.51
C PRO A 53 -12.07 -6.76 0.67
N LYS A 54 -11.90 -7.88 -0.02
CA LYS A 54 -10.66 -8.10 -0.78
C LYS A 54 -10.49 -7.11 -1.92
N ILE A 55 -9.24 -6.70 -2.13
CA ILE A 55 -8.84 -5.89 -3.28
C ILE A 55 -7.75 -6.63 -4.05
N TYR A 56 -7.55 -6.25 -5.29
CA TYR A 56 -6.55 -6.85 -6.17
C TYR A 56 -5.60 -5.76 -6.65
N PRO A 57 -4.57 -5.44 -5.86
CA PRO A 57 -3.68 -4.34 -6.19
C PRO A 57 -2.78 -4.68 -7.39
N SER A 58 -2.35 -3.65 -8.09
CA SER A 58 -1.33 -3.73 -9.11
C SER A 58 0.02 -3.47 -8.45
N ILE A 59 0.94 -4.43 -8.51
CA ILE A 59 2.21 -4.35 -7.81
C ILE A 59 3.33 -4.50 -8.83
N ASN A 60 4.19 -3.47 -8.94
CA ASN A 60 5.23 -3.40 -9.95
C ASN A 60 6.52 -2.89 -9.35
N LYS A 61 7.65 -3.37 -9.91
CA LYS A 61 8.95 -2.79 -9.64
C LYS A 61 9.11 -1.54 -10.50
N VAL A 62 9.54 -0.46 -9.89
CA VAL A 62 9.86 0.79 -10.58
C VAL A 62 11.27 1.23 -10.19
N VAL A 63 11.87 2.09 -11.01
CA VAL A 63 13.23 2.57 -10.77
C VAL A 63 13.21 4.09 -10.67
N PHE A 64 13.75 4.62 -9.57
CA PHE A 64 13.95 6.05 -9.37
C PHE A 64 15.44 6.30 -9.11
N ASP A 65 16.07 7.15 -9.91
CA ASP A 65 17.48 7.47 -9.78
C ASP A 65 18.39 6.23 -9.73
N GLY A 66 18.08 5.24 -10.56
CA GLY A 66 18.84 3.99 -10.62
C GLY A 66 18.58 3.04 -9.46
N LYS A 67 17.66 3.35 -8.56
CA LYS A 67 17.32 2.52 -7.41
C LYS A 67 15.95 1.89 -7.56
N GLU A 68 15.83 0.62 -7.19
CA GLU A 68 14.60 -0.14 -7.31
C GLU A 68 13.64 0.16 -6.16
N CYS A 69 12.36 0.33 -6.49
CA CYS A 69 11.27 0.55 -5.55
C CYS A 69 10.08 -0.30 -5.97
N ILE A 70 9.11 -0.46 -5.07
CA ILE A 70 7.85 -1.15 -5.37
C ILE A 70 6.74 -0.12 -5.44
N HIS A 71 5.99 -0.12 -6.54
CA HIS A 71 4.77 0.67 -6.69
C HIS A 71 3.56 -0.23 -6.48
N VAL A 72 2.64 0.19 -5.63
CA VAL A 72 1.37 -0.50 -5.38
C VAL A 72 0.24 0.45 -5.78
N GLY A 73 -0.48 0.10 -6.83
CA GLY A 73 -1.69 0.82 -7.23
C GLY A 73 -2.91 0.04 -6.75
N PHE A 74 -3.89 0.72 -6.20
CA PHE A 74 -5.07 0.04 -5.65
C PHE A 74 -6.32 0.88 -5.84
N GLU A 75 -7.46 0.19 -5.94
CA GLU A 75 -8.77 0.81 -6.02
C GLU A 75 -9.83 -0.13 -5.44
N GLY A 76 -10.94 0.43 -4.99
CA GLY A 76 -12.06 -0.34 -4.49
C GLY A 76 -13.19 0.57 -4.04
N ASN A 77 -14.43 0.14 -4.26
CA ASN A 77 -15.62 0.92 -3.95
C ASN A 77 -16.54 0.25 -2.93
N GLN A 78 -16.06 -0.77 -2.24
CA GLN A 78 -16.84 -1.51 -1.25
C GLN A 78 -16.55 -1.02 0.17
N VAL A 79 -16.51 0.29 0.34
CA VAL A 79 -16.28 0.90 1.66
C VAL A 79 -17.40 0.53 2.64
N PRO A 80 -17.10 0.35 3.93
CA PRO A 80 -15.80 0.53 4.58
C PRO A 80 -14.87 -0.66 4.40
N TYR A 81 -13.58 -0.36 4.29
CA TYR A 81 -12.53 -1.37 4.29
C TYR A 81 -11.92 -1.50 5.69
N PHE A 82 -11.45 -2.70 6.01
CA PHE A 82 -10.85 -3.01 7.30
C PHE A 82 -9.45 -3.58 7.07
N ALA A 83 -8.49 -3.12 7.87
CA ALA A 83 -7.15 -3.68 7.90
C ALA A 83 -6.93 -4.30 9.27
N TYR A 84 -6.57 -5.58 9.30
CA TYR A 84 -6.42 -6.33 10.56
C TYR A 84 -7.66 -6.22 11.44
N GLY A 85 -8.85 -6.24 10.81
CA GLY A 85 -10.12 -6.17 11.50
C GLY A 85 -10.54 -4.79 11.98
N VAL A 86 -9.79 -3.73 11.65
CA VAL A 86 -10.06 -2.37 12.10
C VAL A 86 -10.30 -1.46 10.89
N ALA A 87 -11.41 -0.73 10.90
CA ALA A 87 -11.68 0.29 9.88
C ALA A 87 -10.84 1.53 10.18
N ARG A 88 -10.20 2.08 9.13
CA ARG A 88 -9.36 3.27 9.25
C ARG A 88 -9.74 4.29 8.19
N ILE A 89 -9.66 5.56 8.57
CA ILE A 89 -9.91 6.68 7.67
C ILE A 89 -8.68 7.60 7.75
N ARG A 90 -8.23 8.09 6.60
CA ARG A 90 -7.16 9.07 6.55
C ARG A 90 -7.75 10.47 6.65
N VAL A 91 -7.25 11.26 7.61
CA VAL A 91 -7.61 12.66 7.77
C VAL A 91 -6.33 13.47 7.65
N ALA A 92 -6.26 14.33 6.62
CA ALA A 92 -5.02 15.01 6.24
C ALA A 92 -3.93 13.95 5.98
N ASP A 93 -2.84 13.96 6.75
CA ASP A 93 -1.76 12.99 6.62
C ASP A 93 -1.77 11.93 7.74
N GLU A 94 -2.85 11.85 8.50
CA GLU A 94 -2.97 10.92 9.62
C GLU A 94 -4.03 9.86 9.36
N ASP A 95 -3.73 8.62 9.77
CA ASP A 95 -4.67 7.51 9.74
C ASP A 95 -5.46 7.49 11.05
N LEU A 96 -6.79 7.47 10.96
CA LEU A 96 -7.67 7.37 12.12
C LEU A 96 -8.44 6.06 12.13
N ILE A 97 -8.75 5.61 13.32
CA ILE A 97 -9.56 4.42 13.55
C ILE A 97 -11.04 4.79 13.62
#